data_b43494117977afaca8775e7f6142d3dd
#
_entry.id   b43494117977afaca8775e7f6142d3dd
#
_cell.length_a   1.000
_cell.length_b   1.000
_cell.length_c   1.000
_cell.angle_alpha   90.00
_cell.angle_beta   90.00
_cell.angle_gamma   90.00
#
_symmetry.space_group_name_H-M   'P 1'
#
loop_
_entity.id
_entity.type
_entity.pdbx_description
1 polymer ?
#
loop_
_entity_poly.entity_id
_entity_poly.type
_entity_poly.pdbx_seq_one_letter_code
_entity_poly.pdbx_strand_id
1 'polypeptide(L)'
;MYADENVIKIKHAVLLEVAKAAFAGDLDEIRDDIPFTLIPGPTPQFRCCIYKEREIIRQRVRLAEGKAPSANDDGNIIQVISSACEDCPISSYTVTENCQNCLGKACINACKFGAIEAGRLRSHIDPQKCKECGRCAQACPYNAIAHLKRPCKFSCPVNAITYNEYGISVIDESKCIRCGKCIHSCPFGAIGSKTYIVDVIDAIKSDNKHVYAMVAPAAEGQFGANITMNSWKKAMQAVGFNGFVEVALGGDMTAAYEADEWLEAYEAGEKKVTSCCPGFVNMVRKHYPELADKISTTVSPMCAVSRMIKAKDPDAVTVFIGPCVAKKSEVHDQKIEGNADYVLTFSEIRAIMKAKGVQLEADDTSYQEGSVFGKRFANSGGVTAAVIESMKEKGEDVDCKVCKANGAAECKKALLLMKAGKLPENFIEGMACEGGCVGGPSSYNDMVTTKKFRDDLLSRADDRKIRDNIANYHMETFEMHRKEQ
;
A
#
# COMPACT_ATOMS: atom_id res chain seq x y z
N MET A 1 -8.53 5.35 11.01
CA MET A 1 -7.59 5.88 12.04
C MET A 1 -6.44 6.49 11.25
N TYR A 2 -6.36 7.81 11.25
CA TYR A 2 -5.40 8.57 10.44
C TYR A 2 -4.03 8.56 11.14
N ALA A 3 -2.94 8.45 10.34
CA ALA A 3 -1.62 8.76 10.86
C ALA A 3 -1.63 10.19 11.41
N ASP A 4 -1.00 10.40 12.55
CA ASP A 4 -0.88 11.72 13.17
C ASP A 4 -0.38 12.73 12.14
N GLU A 5 -1.04 13.88 12.05
CA GLU A 5 -0.71 14.96 11.11
C GLU A 5 0.79 15.35 11.19
N ASN A 6 1.34 15.33 12.40
CA ASN A 6 2.76 15.59 12.62
C ASN A 6 3.68 14.54 11.98
N VAL A 7 3.30 13.26 12.04
CA VAL A 7 4.07 12.18 11.39
C VAL A 7 4.04 12.35 9.86
N ILE A 8 2.88 12.72 9.30
CA ILE A 8 2.74 12.97 7.85
C ILE A 8 3.61 14.16 7.43
N LYS A 9 3.56 15.27 8.20
CA LYS A 9 4.36 16.48 7.93
C LYS A 9 5.85 16.19 7.92
N ILE A 10 6.37 15.45 8.93
CA ILE A 10 7.79 15.10 9.01
C ILE A 10 8.20 14.19 7.86
N LYS A 11 7.40 13.14 7.56
CA LYS A 11 7.66 12.25 6.42
C LYS A 11 7.75 13.04 5.12
N HIS A 12 6.78 13.93 4.89
CA HIS A 12 6.73 14.73 3.66
C HIS A 12 7.89 15.75 3.58
N ALA A 13 8.29 16.36 4.71
CA ALA A 13 9.42 17.29 4.74
C ALA A 13 10.72 16.60 4.31
N VAL A 14 10.98 15.39 4.79
CA VAL A 14 12.18 14.62 4.37
C VAL A 14 12.12 14.29 2.87
N LEU A 15 10.97 13.78 2.37
CA LEU A 15 10.82 13.48 0.95
C LEU A 15 11.04 14.71 0.08
N LEU A 16 10.57 15.88 0.54
CA LEU A 16 10.72 17.15 -0.16
C LEU A 16 12.19 17.59 -0.24
N GLU A 17 12.93 17.55 0.88
CA GLU A 17 14.35 17.96 0.87
C GLU A 17 15.20 17.00 0.03
N VAL A 18 14.95 15.70 0.09
CA VAL A 18 15.60 14.71 -0.79
C VAL A 18 15.26 14.98 -2.26
N ALA A 19 14.00 15.27 -2.60
CA ALA A 19 13.61 15.58 -3.98
C ALA A 19 14.27 16.87 -4.49
N LYS A 20 14.35 17.93 -3.67
CA LYS A 20 15.06 19.17 -4.01
C LYS A 20 16.52 18.91 -4.31
N ALA A 21 17.21 18.20 -3.43
CA ALA A 21 18.62 17.85 -3.57
C ALA A 21 18.87 16.98 -4.81
N ALA A 22 18.01 16.01 -5.09
CA ALA A 22 18.11 15.18 -6.29
C ALA A 22 17.95 16.01 -7.58
N PHE A 23 17.02 16.99 -7.61
CA PHE A 23 16.90 17.90 -8.75
C PHE A 23 18.13 18.82 -8.88
N ALA A 24 18.67 19.32 -7.78
CA ALA A 24 19.88 20.13 -7.76
C ALA A 24 21.13 19.32 -8.16
N GLY A 25 21.13 18.01 -7.92
CA GLY A 25 22.27 17.12 -8.19
C GLY A 25 23.33 17.11 -7.09
N ASP A 26 23.02 17.65 -5.91
CA ASP A 26 23.91 17.78 -4.76
C ASP A 26 23.53 16.84 -3.58
N LEU A 27 22.64 15.88 -3.81
CA LEU A 27 22.14 14.99 -2.76
C LEU A 27 23.26 14.26 -2.00
N ASP A 28 24.30 13.81 -2.70
CA ASP A 28 25.43 13.11 -2.08
C ASP A 28 26.24 14.01 -1.13
N GLU A 29 26.26 15.32 -1.39
CA GLU A 29 26.96 16.32 -0.61
C GLU A 29 26.15 16.74 0.63
N ILE A 30 24.82 16.96 0.46
CA ILE A 30 24.00 17.56 1.51
C ILE A 30 23.15 16.57 2.31
N ARG A 31 23.15 15.28 1.95
CA ARG A 31 22.30 14.27 2.65
C ARG A 31 22.45 14.27 4.16
N ASP A 32 23.68 14.45 4.66
CA ASP A 32 23.98 14.46 6.10
C ASP A 32 23.63 15.79 6.77
N ASP A 33 23.38 16.85 6.00
CA ASP A 33 22.93 18.15 6.47
C ASP A 33 21.42 18.27 6.56
N ILE A 34 20.65 17.46 5.80
CA ILE A 34 19.17 17.44 5.83
C ILE A 34 18.62 17.28 7.26
N PRO A 35 19.16 16.39 8.13
CA PRO A 35 18.72 16.32 9.52
C PRO A 35 18.89 17.62 10.31
N PHE A 36 19.92 18.39 10.04
CA PHE A 36 20.19 19.67 10.71
C PHE A 36 19.31 20.79 10.14
N THR A 37 19.04 20.77 8.84
CA THR A 37 18.12 21.71 8.18
C THR A 37 16.70 21.55 8.73
N LEU A 38 16.20 20.31 8.86
CA LEU A 38 14.86 20.03 9.35
C LEU A 38 14.74 20.17 10.87
N ILE A 39 15.81 19.89 11.62
CA ILE A 39 15.90 19.96 13.09
C ILE A 39 17.10 20.83 13.48
N PRO A 40 16.99 22.17 13.33
CA PRO A 40 18.13 23.06 13.61
C PRO A 40 18.49 23.10 15.10
N GLY A 41 17.56 22.93 16.02
CA GLY A 41 17.78 22.96 17.45
C GLY A 41 17.73 24.37 18.05
N PRO A 42 18.12 24.55 19.31
CA PRO A 42 18.64 23.54 20.26
C PRO A 42 17.53 22.67 20.89
N THR A 43 16.26 23.05 20.73
CA THR A 43 15.11 22.37 21.35
C THR A 43 14.61 21.25 20.47
N PRO A 44 14.33 20.05 21.01
CA PRO A 44 13.68 18.97 20.26
C PRO A 44 12.23 19.34 19.90
N GLN A 45 11.72 18.83 18.77
CA GLN A 45 10.41 19.17 18.22
C GLN A 45 9.36 18.08 18.42
N PHE A 46 9.76 16.80 18.38
CA PHE A 46 8.81 15.67 18.39
C PHE A 46 9.27 14.44 19.21
N ARG A 47 10.52 14.45 19.75
CA ARG A 47 11.05 13.35 20.58
C ARG A 47 11.78 13.90 21.81
N CYS A 48 12.38 12.99 22.59
CA CYS A 48 13.03 13.31 23.86
C CYS A 48 14.27 14.18 23.71
N CYS A 49 14.99 14.11 22.60
CA CYS A 49 16.18 14.90 22.36
C CYS A 49 16.47 15.11 20.87
N ILE A 50 17.17 16.19 20.57
CA ILE A 50 17.55 16.61 19.22
C ILE A 50 18.41 15.57 18.48
N TYR A 51 19.28 14.86 19.18
CA TYR A 51 20.14 13.84 18.58
C TYR A 51 19.32 12.65 18.05
N LYS A 52 18.34 12.20 18.82
CA LYS A 52 17.42 11.15 18.41
C LYS A 52 16.55 11.59 17.25
N GLU A 53 16.06 12.83 17.25
CA GLU A 53 15.28 13.38 16.13
C GLU A 53 16.10 13.42 14.84
N ARG A 54 17.32 13.91 14.88
CA ARG A 54 18.21 13.94 13.72
C ARG A 54 18.56 12.56 13.22
N GLU A 55 18.75 11.57 14.10
CA GLU A 55 18.97 10.18 13.68
C GLU A 55 17.73 9.58 13.01
N ILE A 56 16.55 9.85 13.52
CA ILE A 56 15.29 9.44 12.87
C ILE A 56 15.19 10.06 11.47
N ILE A 57 15.52 11.33 11.33
CA ILE A 57 15.53 12.01 10.02
C ILE A 57 16.58 11.38 9.09
N ARG A 58 17.79 11.11 9.56
CA ARG A 58 18.86 10.47 8.77
C ARG A 58 18.41 9.10 8.23
N GLN A 59 17.80 8.27 9.06
CA GLN A 59 17.26 6.98 8.63
C GLN A 59 16.10 7.13 7.62
N ARG A 60 15.30 8.21 7.72
CA ARG A 60 14.28 8.53 6.73
C ARG A 60 14.85 9.02 5.40
N VAL A 61 15.93 9.79 5.43
CA VAL A 61 16.66 10.21 4.22
C VAL A 61 17.11 8.97 3.44
N ARG A 62 17.70 7.99 4.13
CA ARG A 62 18.09 6.72 3.49
C ARG A 62 16.91 6.00 2.84
N LEU A 63 15.74 5.95 3.50
CA LEU A 63 14.52 5.38 2.90
C LEU A 63 14.07 6.17 1.66
N ALA A 64 14.18 7.50 1.71
CA ALA A 64 13.84 8.36 0.58
C ALA A 64 14.80 8.19 -0.60
N GLU A 65 16.05 7.79 -0.34
CA GLU A 65 17.02 7.37 -1.35
C GLU A 65 16.85 5.92 -1.85
N GLY A 66 15.80 5.21 -1.44
CA GLY A 66 15.60 3.80 -1.78
C GLY A 66 16.43 2.79 -0.98
N LYS A 67 17.18 3.26 0.04
CA LYS A 67 18.09 2.45 0.86
C LYS A 67 17.41 1.98 2.16
N ALA A 68 17.94 0.93 2.79
CA ALA A 68 17.50 0.55 4.14
C ALA A 68 17.88 1.62 5.18
N PRO A 69 17.12 1.76 6.29
CA PRO A 69 17.42 2.73 7.35
C PRO A 69 18.78 2.49 8.02
N SER A 70 19.17 1.21 8.16
CA SER A 70 20.47 0.78 8.69
C SER A 70 21.41 0.31 7.58
N ALA A 71 22.66 0.00 7.95
CA ALA A 71 23.64 -0.53 7.00
C ALA A 71 23.28 -1.92 6.46
N ASN A 72 22.50 -2.70 7.21
CA ASN A 72 22.05 -4.03 6.78
C ASN A 72 20.75 -3.90 6.01
N ASP A 73 20.81 -4.12 4.70
CA ASP A 73 19.63 -4.18 3.84
C ASP A 73 19.14 -5.62 3.73
N ASP A 74 17.93 -5.88 4.22
CA ASP A 74 17.27 -7.18 4.17
C ASP A 74 16.46 -7.40 2.87
N GLY A 75 16.57 -6.48 1.90
CA GLY A 75 15.82 -6.52 0.65
C GLY A 75 14.33 -6.18 0.78
N ASN A 76 13.81 -5.99 1.98
CA ASN A 76 12.42 -5.63 2.21
C ASN A 76 12.10 -4.22 1.70
N ILE A 77 10.92 -4.09 1.08
CA ILE A 77 10.40 -2.77 0.68
C ILE A 77 9.90 -1.99 1.90
N ILE A 78 9.25 -2.69 2.86
CA ILE A 78 8.77 -2.08 4.09
C ILE A 78 9.85 -2.24 5.15
N GLN A 79 10.31 -1.13 5.69
CA GLN A 79 11.43 -1.04 6.60
C GLN A 79 11.04 -0.43 7.95
N VAL A 80 11.80 -0.77 8.99
CA VAL A 80 11.62 -0.24 10.34
C VAL A 80 12.79 0.70 10.70
N ILE A 81 12.46 1.94 11.05
CA ILE A 81 13.38 2.91 11.59
C ILE A 81 13.59 2.60 13.08
N SER A 82 14.70 1.96 13.42
CA SER A 82 14.96 1.46 14.77
C SER A 82 14.94 2.57 15.81
N SER A 83 15.58 3.69 15.53
CA SER A 83 15.64 4.87 16.41
C SER A 83 14.28 5.47 16.75
N ALA A 84 13.27 5.26 15.90
CA ALA A 84 11.89 5.67 16.13
C ALA A 84 11.03 4.58 16.80
N CYS A 85 11.43 3.32 16.73
CA CYS A 85 10.63 2.17 17.19
C CYS A 85 10.84 1.79 18.66
N GLU A 86 11.85 2.31 19.33
CA GLU A 86 12.28 1.92 20.68
C GLU A 86 11.25 2.19 21.80
N ASP A 87 10.36 3.18 21.62
CA ASP A 87 9.51 3.67 22.71
C ASP A 87 8.15 2.93 22.81
N CYS A 88 7.90 1.94 22.00
CA CYS A 88 6.70 1.10 22.15
C CYS A 88 6.87 0.10 23.30
N PRO A 89 5.87 -0.12 24.15
CA PRO A 89 5.96 -1.08 25.23
C PRO A 89 6.18 -2.50 24.69
N ILE A 90 7.08 -3.24 25.33
CA ILE A 90 7.41 -4.63 24.95
C ILE A 90 6.28 -5.59 25.35
N SER A 91 5.66 -5.34 26.50
CA SER A 91 4.56 -6.18 27.02
C SER A 91 3.21 -5.68 26.51
N SER A 92 2.34 -6.60 26.10
CA SER A 92 0.97 -6.28 25.75
C SER A 92 0.07 -6.02 26.96
N TYR A 93 0.39 -6.60 28.12
CA TYR A 93 -0.31 -6.34 29.39
C TYR A 93 0.64 -5.70 30.38
N THR A 94 0.23 -4.58 30.97
CA THR A 94 0.99 -3.87 31.99
C THR A 94 0.11 -3.52 33.19
N VAL A 95 0.70 -3.52 34.38
CA VAL A 95 0.04 -3.06 35.58
C VAL A 95 0.20 -1.54 35.69
N THR A 96 -0.92 -0.83 35.71
CA THR A 96 -0.97 0.64 35.81
C THR A 96 -0.91 1.10 37.28
N GLU A 97 -0.82 2.41 37.50
CA GLU A 97 -0.81 3.03 38.81
C GLU A 97 -2.13 2.86 39.55
N ASN A 98 -3.23 2.47 38.90
CA ASN A 98 -4.50 2.14 39.57
C ASN A 98 -4.40 0.87 40.42
N CYS A 99 -3.27 0.14 40.41
CA CYS A 99 -3.11 -1.05 41.22
C CYS A 99 -3.03 -0.73 42.71
N GLN A 100 -4.02 -1.23 43.48
CA GLN A 100 -4.09 -1.05 44.94
C GLN A 100 -3.29 -2.10 45.71
N ASN A 101 -2.47 -2.93 45.02
CA ASN A 101 -1.75 -4.01 45.67
C ASN A 101 -2.59 -4.88 46.62
N CYS A 102 -3.86 -5.12 46.24
CA CYS A 102 -4.91 -5.70 47.07
C CYS A 102 -4.52 -7.06 47.67
N LEU A 103 -5.08 -7.38 48.84
CA LEU A 103 -4.82 -8.66 49.54
C LEU A 103 -5.28 -9.87 48.73
N GLY A 104 -6.36 -9.78 47.97
CA GLY A 104 -6.95 -10.89 47.24
C GLY A 104 -6.13 -11.37 46.03
N LYS A 105 -5.19 -10.52 45.53
CA LYS A 105 -4.26 -10.91 44.43
C LYS A 105 -4.94 -11.66 43.26
N ALA A 106 -6.17 -11.30 42.92
CA ALA A 106 -6.98 -11.98 41.91
C ALA A 106 -6.25 -12.10 40.56
N CYS A 107 -5.47 -11.10 40.17
CA CYS A 107 -4.66 -11.13 38.96
C CYS A 107 -3.56 -12.21 38.98
N ILE A 108 -2.90 -12.42 40.11
CA ILE A 108 -1.87 -13.45 40.30
C ILE A 108 -2.52 -14.84 40.24
N ASN A 109 -3.62 -15.03 40.97
CA ASN A 109 -4.35 -16.31 41.03
C ASN A 109 -4.95 -16.67 39.65
N ALA A 110 -5.33 -15.70 38.83
CA ALA A 110 -5.84 -15.94 37.48
C ALA A 110 -4.75 -16.29 36.46
N CYS A 111 -3.47 -16.03 36.78
CA CYS A 111 -2.37 -16.27 35.87
C CYS A 111 -1.86 -17.72 35.94
N LYS A 112 -2.27 -18.57 34.98
CA LYS A 112 -1.82 -19.96 34.90
C LYS A 112 -0.34 -20.12 34.51
N PHE A 113 0.31 -19.04 34.07
CA PHE A 113 1.68 -19.06 33.55
C PHE A 113 2.69 -18.52 34.57
N GLY A 114 2.25 -18.15 35.77
CA GLY A 114 3.14 -17.57 36.77
C GLY A 114 3.83 -16.28 36.33
N ALA A 115 3.22 -15.55 35.40
CA ALA A 115 3.80 -14.34 34.83
C ALA A 115 3.56 -13.08 35.67
N ILE A 116 2.82 -13.19 36.80
CA ILE A 116 2.48 -12.03 37.63
C ILE A 116 3.00 -12.26 39.05
N GLU A 117 3.73 -11.26 39.53
CA GLU A 117 4.31 -11.27 40.87
C GLU A 117 3.86 -10.04 41.65
N ALA A 118 3.74 -10.19 42.98
CA ALA A 118 3.44 -9.07 43.87
C ALA A 118 4.69 -8.23 44.08
N GLY A 119 4.64 -6.97 43.69
CA GLY A 119 5.68 -6.01 44.05
C GLY A 119 5.36 -5.26 45.32
N ARG A 120 6.26 -4.34 45.72
CA ARG A 120 6.10 -3.55 46.99
C ARG A 120 4.90 -2.59 46.90
N LEU A 121 4.72 -1.91 45.78
CA LEU A 121 3.65 -0.91 45.58
C LEU A 121 2.53 -1.42 44.67
N ARG A 122 2.88 -2.25 43.69
CA ARG A 122 1.99 -2.81 42.68
C ARG A 122 2.47 -4.16 42.22
N SER A 123 1.59 -4.96 41.64
CA SER A 123 1.98 -6.21 40.97
C SER A 123 2.80 -5.90 39.74
N HIS A 124 3.61 -6.86 39.28
CA HIS A 124 4.43 -6.80 38.09
C HIS A 124 4.10 -7.96 37.15
N ILE A 125 4.12 -7.72 35.85
CA ILE A 125 3.93 -8.74 34.81
C ILE A 125 5.26 -8.95 34.11
N ASP A 126 5.78 -10.18 34.18
CA ASP A 126 6.94 -10.59 33.41
C ASP A 126 6.56 -10.79 31.91
N PRO A 127 7.08 -9.96 31.01
CA PRO A 127 6.73 -10.04 29.59
C PRO A 127 7.21 -11.34 28.92
N GLN A 128 8.27 -11.97 29.45
CA GLN A 128 8.77 -13.23 28.86
C GLN A 128 7.89 -14.44 29.20
N LYS A 129 7.29 -14.44 30.39
CA LYS A 129 6.36 -15.48 30.83
C LYS A 129 4.91 -15.23 30.35
N CYS A 130 4.56 -13.99 30.04
CA CYS A 130 3.20 -13.59 29.68
C CYS A 130 2.79 -14.19 28.32
N LYS A 131 1.66 -14.90 28.29
CA LYS A 131 1.07 -15.46 27.05
C LYS A 131 -0.09 -14.61 26.50
N GLU A 132 -0.19 -13.37 26.92
CA GLU A 132 -1.17 -12.39 26.42
C GLU A 132 -2.65 -12.85 26.48
N CYS A 133 -3.01 -13.72 27.41
CA CYS A 133 -4.34 -14.33 27.49
C CYS A 133 -5.43 -13.43 28.10
N GLY A 134 -5.07 -12.31 28.74
CA GLY A 134 -5.99 -11.31 29.29
C GLY A 134 -6.71 -11.67 30.60
N ARG A 135 -6.57 -12.87 31.14
CA ARG A 135 -7.29 -13.32 32.36
C ARG A 135 -7.02 -12.44 33.57
N CYS A 136 -5.80 -11.97 33.74
CA CYS A 136 -5.41 -11.08 34.82
C CYS A 136 -6.14 -9.72 34.75
N ALA A 137 -6.33 -9.17 33.55
CA ALA A 137 -7.06 -7.92 33.35
C ALA A 137 -8.55 -8.09 33.69
N GLN A 138 -9.15 -9.20 33.28
CA GLN A 138 -10.55 -9.53 33.61
C GLN A 138 -10.76 -9.78 35.08
N ALA A 139 -9.79 -10.36 35.77
CA ALA A 139 -9.87 -10.68 37.20
C ALA A 139 -9.62 -9.47 38.10
N CYS A 140 -9.06 -8.36 37.59
CA CYS A 140 -8.68 -7.21 38.39
C CYS A 140 -9.90 -6.34 38.69
N PRO A 141 -10.37 -6.21 39.99
CA PRO A 141 -11.55 -5.41 40.32
C PRO A 141 -11.33 -3.89 40.19
N TYR A 142 -10.06 -3.47 40.08
CA TYR A 142 -9.67 -2.05 39.92
C TYR A 142 -9.35 -1.66 38.46
N ASN A 143 -9.54 -2.56 37.50
CA ASN A 143 -9.14 -2.34 36.12
C ASN A 143 -7.69 -1.82 35.98
N ALA A 144 -6.81 -2.27 36.88
CA ALA A 144 -5.44 -1.80 36.97
C ALA A 144 -4.47 -2.48 35.99
N ILE A 145 -4.95 -3.37 35.12
CA ILE A 145 -4.14 -4.05 34.12
C ILE A 145 -4.61 -3.63 32.74
N ALA A 146 -3.78 -2.81 32.08
CA ALA A 146 -4.05 -2.32 30.74
C ALA A 146 -3.54 -3.27 29.67
N HIS A 147 -4.32 -3.44 28.60
CA HIS A 147 -3.89 -4.14 27.39
C HIS A 147 -3.31 -3.13 26.42
N LEU A 148 -2.00 -3.08 26.32
CA LEU A 148 -1.25 -2.20 25.41
C LEU A 148 -1.03 -2.93 24.10
N LYS A 149 -1.81 -2.61 23.09
CA LYS A 149 -1.64 -3.18 21.75
C LYS A 149 -0.66 -2.31 20.95
N ARG A 150 0.41 -2.90 20.45
CA ARG A 150 1.27 -2.22 19.47
C ARG A 150 0.49 -2.03 18.17
N PRO A 151 0.27 -0.80 17.69
CA PRO A 151 -0.58 -0.56 16.53
C PRO A 151 -0.15 -1.32 15.28
N CYS A 152 1.17 -1.40 15.00
CA CYS A 152 1.70 -2.11 13.84
C CYS A 152 1.42 -3.62 13.86
N LYS A 153 1.62 -4.29 15.02
CA LYS A 153 1.33 -5.74 15.17
C LYS A 153 -0.16 -6.00 15.08
N PHE A 154 -0.96 -5.16 15.76
CA PHE A 154 -2.41 -5.32 15.78
C PHE A 154 -3.06 -5.08 14.41
N SER A 155 -2.51 -4.15 13.62
CA SER A 155 -3.02 -3.84 12.27
C SER A 155 -2.59 -4.86 11.21
N CYS A 156 -1.59 -5.71 11.50
CA CYS A 156 -1.07 -6.65 10.53
C CYS A 156 -2.04 -7.83 10.32
N PRO A 157 -2.66 -7.97 9.14
CA PRO A 157 -3.70 -8.98 8.90
C PRO A 157 -3.15 -10.42 8.87
N VAL A 158 -1.84 -10.56 8.68
CA VAL A 158 -1.14 -11.85 8.52
C VAL A 158 -0.15 -12.13 9.65
N ASN A 159 -0.15 -11.32 10.71
CA ASN A 159 0.74 -11.46 11.87
C ASN A 159 2.24 -11.57 11.50
N ALA A 160 2.68 -10.79 10.50
CA ALA A 160 4.06 -10.77 10.03
C ALA A 160 4.99 -9.90 10.90
N ILE A 161 4.52 -9.30 12.01
CA ILE A 161 5.31 -8.40 12.84
C ILE A 161 5.61 -9.04 14.18
N THR A 162 6.90 -9.18 14.46
CA THR A 162 7.47 -9.65 15.73
C THR A 162 8.37 -8.55 16.33
N TYR A 163 9.16 -8.87 17.36
CA TYR A 163 10.13 -7.98 17.98
C TYR A 163 11.45 -8.69 18.20
N ASN A 164 12.53 -7.94 18.14
CA ASN A 164 13.83 -8.41 18.58
C ASN A 164 14.01 -8.25 20.11
N GLU A 165 15.17 -8.62 20.63
CA GLU A 165 15.55 -8.52 22.05
C GLU A 165 15.46 -7.09 22.62
N TYR A 166 15.64 -6.07 21.76
CA TYR A 166 15.52 -4.64 22.13
C TYR A 166 14.09 -4.11 22.03
N GLY A 167 13.12 -4.96 21.71
CA GLY A 167 11.73 -4.54 21.52
C GLY A 167 11.44 -3.80 20.22
N ILE A 168 12.39 -3.73 19.30
CA ILE A 168 12.21 -3.13 17.97
C ILE A 168 11.39 -4.10 17.10
N SER A 169 10.43 -3.56 16.36
CA SER A 169 9.61 -4.36 15.44
C SER A 169 10.46 -4.96 14.32
N VAL A 170 10.23 -6.24 14.03
CA VAL A 170 10.84 -6.98 12.93
C VAL A 170 9.73 -7.49 12.02
N ILE A 171 9.87 -7.29 10.71
CA ILE A 171 8.92 -7.73 9.71
C ILE A 171 9.40 -9.07 9.11
N ASP A 172 8.61 -10.11 9.30
CA ASP A 172 8.85 -11.41 8.70
C ASP A 172 8.41 -11.39 7.23
N GLU A 173 9.39 -11.31 6.32
CA GLU A 173 9.15 -11.22 4.88
C GLU A 173 8.45 -12.46 4.32
N SER A 174 8.67 -13.63 4.91
CA SER A 174 8.00 -14.86 4.49
C SER A 174 6.48 -14.79 4.66
N LYS A 175 6.00 -13.97 5.61
CA LYS A 175 4.58 -13.75 5.90
C LYS A 175 4.05 -12.42 5.38
N CYS A 176 4.92 -11.42 5.22
CA CYS A 176 4.50 -10.06 4.88
C CYS A 176 3.89 -9.99 3.47
N ILE A 177 2.65 -9.55 3.38
CA ILE A 177 1.94 -9.33 2.09
C ILE A 177 2.18 -7.93 1.51
N ARG A 178 3.03 -7.14 2.13
CA ARG A 178 3.47 -5.78 1.70
C ARG A 178 2.33 -4.77 1.55
N CYS A 179 1.19 -4.98 2.21
CA CYS A 179 0.00 -4.12 2.11
C CYS A 179 0.19 -2.70 2.68
N GLY A 180 1.24 -2.42 3.45
CA GLY A 180 1.52 -1.09 4.01
C GLY A 180 0.65 -0.65 5.20
N LYS A 181 -0.27 -1.47 5.69
CA LYS A 181 -1.18 -1.11 6.81
C LYS A 181 -0.43 -0.71 8.09
N CYS A 182 0.73 -1.35 8.35
CA CYS A 182 1.60 -1.04 9.49
C CYS A 182 2.26 0.35 9.37
N ILE A 183 2.54 0.85 8.16
CA ILE A 183 3.09 2.19 7.91
C ILE A 183 2.12 3.26 8.39
N HIS A 184 0.84 3.05 8.08
CA HIS A 184 -0.23 3.99 8.42
C HIS A 184 -0.60 3.93 9.91
N SER A 185 -0.51 2.74 10.52
CA SER A 185 -0.91 2.52 11.91
C SER A 185 0.13 2.94 12.94
N CYS A 186 1.38 3.20 12.55
CA CYS A 186 2.46 3.51 13.50
C CYS A 186 2.42 4.99 13.92
N PRO A 187 2.06 5.32 15.19
CA PRO A 187 1.97 6.71 15.65
C PRO A 187 3.35 7.39 15.76
N PHE A 188 4.42 6.61 15.85
CA PHE A 188 5.80 7.13 15.85
C PHE A 188 6.36 7.30 14.43
N GLY A 189 5.59 6.87 13.42
CA GLY A 189 6.06 6.85 12.06
C GLY A 189 7.30 5.99 11.85
N ALA A 190 7.58 5.05 12.75
CA ALA A 190 8.77 4.20 12.71
C ALA A 190 8.80 3.21 11.53
N ILE A 191 7.70 3.03 10.83
CA ILE A 191 7.65 2.13 9.67
C ILE A 191 7.48 2.98 8.41
N GLY A 192 8.27 2.67 7.40
CA GLY A 192 8.24 3.33 6.09
C GLY A 192 8.48 2.35 4.95
N SER A 193 8.31 2.78 3.72
CA SER A 193 8.74 2.04 2.54
C SER A 193 9.93 2.73 1.91
N LYS A 194 10.82 1.96 1.29
CA LYS A 194 11.81 2.49 0.36
C LYS A 194 11.10 3.24 -0.76
N THR A 195 11.72 4.31 -1.27
CA THR A 195 11.15 5.10 -2.36
C THR A 195 11.99 5.00 -3.63
N TYR A 196 11.42 5.45 -4.73
CA TYR A 196 12.11 5.59 -6.02
C TYR A 196 12.20 7.07 -6.45
N ILE A 197 12.14 8.01 -5.48
CA ILE A 197 12.15 9.45 -5.78
C ILE A 197 13.41 9.83 -6.54
N VAL A 198 14.59 9.38 -6.07
CA VAL A 198 15.87 9.73 -6.67
C VAL A 198 15.98 9.11 -8.06
N ASP A 199 15.69 7.81 -8.19
CA ASP A 199 15.75 7.10 -9.48
C ASP A 199 14.85 7.74 -10.55
N VAL A 200 13.64 8.14 -10.16
CA VAL A 200 12.69 8.80 -11.07
C VAL A 200 13.15 10.21 -11.44
N ILE A 201 13.69 10.98 -10.49
CA ILE A 201 14.23 12.32 -10.77
C ILE A 201 15.42 12.22 -11.71
N ASP A 202 16.32 11.27 -11.48
CA ASP A 202 17.48 11.03 -12.35
C ASP A 202 17.04 10.59 -13.75
N ALA A 203 15.99 9.76 -13.86
CA ALA A 203 15.41 9.41 -15.13
C ALA A 203 14.83 10.64 -15.87
N ILE A 204 14.09 11.51 -15.17
CA ILE A 204 13.51 12.76 -15.73
C ILE A 204 14.59 13.75 -16.18
N LYS A 205 15.73 13.82 -15.46
CA LYS A 205 16.87 14.70 -15.81
C LYS A 205 17.69 14.19 -16.97
N SER A 206 17.53 12.93 -17.35
CA SER A 206 18.31 12.29 -18.42
C SER A 206 17.70 12.63 -19.78
N ASP A 207 18.48 13.30 -20.65
CA ASP A 207 18.06 13.63 -22.02
C ASP A 207 17.82 12.40 -22.91
N ASN A 208 18.33 11.24 -22.51
CA ASN A 208 18.28 10.01 -23.30
C ASN A 208 17.14 9.06 -22.86
N LYS A 209 16.29 9.47 -21.92
CA LYS A 209 15.20 8.62 -21.41
C LYS A 209 13.85 9.27 -21.68
N HIS A 210 12.91 8.48 -22.17
CA HIS A 210 11.51 8.87 -22.27
C HIS A 210 10.76 8.37 -21.05
N VAL A 211 10.42 9.24 -20.13
CA VAL A 211 9.76 8.89 -18.86
C VAL A 211 8.26 9.11 -18.95
N TYR A 212 7.48 8.06 -18.74
CA TYR A 212 6.03 8.06 -18.80
C TYR A 212 5.43 7.99 -17.41
N ALA A 213 4.52 8.91 -17.08
CA ALA A 213 3.70 8.87 -15.88
C ALA A 213 2.46 8.02 -16.13
N MET A 214 2.27 6.96 -15.36
CA MET A 214 1.10 6.09 -15.38
C MET A 214 0.28 6.34 -14.10
N VAL A 215 -0.80 7.13 -14.18
CA VAL A 215 -1.56 7.54 -13.00
C VAL A 215 -2.74 6.61 -12.73
N ALA A 216 -2.77 6.07 -11.51
CA ALA A 216 -3.84 5.17 -11.07
C ALA A 216 -5.21 5.87 -11.03
N PRO A 217 -6.31 5.20 -11.41
CA PRO A 217 -7.64 5.76 -11.32
C PRO A 217 -8.06 6.13 -9.88
N ALA A 218 -7.36 5.60 -8.88
CA ALA A 218 -7.52 5.98 -7.47
C ALA A 218 -7.08 7.43 -7.16
N ALA A 219 -6.41 8.13 -8.08
CA ALA A 219 -6.00 9.52 -7.92
C ALA A 219 -7.17 10.50 -8.00
N GLU A 220 -8.22 10.13 -8.73
CA GLU A 220 -9.45 10.93 -8.81
C GLU A 220 -10.12 11.06 -7.44
N GLY A 221 -10.49 12.28 -7.09
CA GLY A 221 -11.12 12.61 -5.81
C GLY A 221 -10.18 12.69 -4.60
N GLN A 222 -8.89 12.32 -4.73
CA GLN A 222 -7.93 12.39 -3.61
C GLN A 222 -7.44 13.80 -3.31
N PHE A 223 -7.34 14.66 -4.31
CA PHE A 223 -6.68 15.97 -4.20
C PHE A 223 -7.64 17.16 -4.35
N GLY A 224 -8.92 16.91 -4.43
CA GLY A 224 -9.97 17.92 -4.57
C GLY A 224 -11.07 17.51 -5.54
N ALA A 225 -12.20 18.22 -5.50
CA ALA A 225 -13.39 17.89 -6.29
C ALA A 225 -13.18 18.01 -7.81
N ASN A 226 -12.38 19.01 -8.25
CA ASN A 226 -12.16 19.32 -9.66
C ASN A 226 -10.72 19.00 -10.12
N ILE A 227 -10.03 18.12 -9.42
CA ILE A 227 -8.72 17.59 -9.84
C ILE A 227 -8.96 16.39 -10.72
N THR A 228 -8.94 16.60 -12.02
CA THR A 228 -9.22 15.61 -13.07
C THR A 228 -7.93 14.93 -13.53
N MET A 229 -8.03 13.91 -14.39
CA MET A 229 -6.87 13.30 -15.05
C MET A 229 -6.14 14.30 -15.95
N ASN A 230 -6.83 15.31 -16.47
CA ASN A 230 -6.16 16.39 -17.20
C ASN A 230 -5.32 17.29 -16.29
N SER A 231 -5.77 17.56 -15.06
CA SER A 231 -4.94 18.21 -14.03
C SER A 231 -3.64 17.44 -13.78
N TRP A 232 -3.73 16.12 -13.64
CA TRP A 232 -2.57 15.24 -13.48
C TRP A 232 -1.66 15.26 -14.68
N LYS A 233 -2.19 15.18 -15.91
CA LYS A 233 -1.41 15.23 -17.14
C LYS A 233 -0.59 16.52 -17.23
N LYS A 234 -1.22 17.68 -17.02
CA LYS A 234 -0.54 18.98 -17.02
C LYS A 234 0.55 19.05 -15.94
N ALA A 235 0.25 18.59 -14.73
CA ALA A 235 1.21 18.59 -13.64
C ALA A 235 2.41 17.66 -13.92
N MET A 236 2.19 16.47 -14.47
CA MET A 236 3.28 15.54 -14.81
C MET A 236 4.17 16.10 -15.93
N GLN A 237 3.58 16.73 -16.95
CA GLN A 237 4.34 17.43 -17.98
C GLN A 237 5.18 18.57 -17.39
N ALA A 238 4.62 19.37 -16.46
CA ALA A 238 5.34 20.45 -15.78
C ALA A 238 6.48 19.94 -14.88
N VAL A 239 6.36 18.74 -14.30
CA VAL A 239 7.45 18.07 -13.56
C VAL A 239 8.59 17.65 -14.48
N GLY A 240 8.28 17.28 -15.73
CA GLY A 240 9.27 16.85 -16.73
C GLY A 240 9.06 15.44 -17.28
N PHE A 241 7.89 14.82 -17.04
CA PHE A 241 7.55 13.56 -17.70
C PHE A 241 7.27 13.80 -19.19
N ASN A 242 7.79 12.93 -20.05
CA ASN A 242 7.61 13.00 -21.51
C ASN A 242 6.22 12.54 -21.96
N GLY A 243 5.64 11.57 -21.23
CA GLY A 243 4.33 11.01 -21.54
C GLY A 243 3.45 10.84 -20.30
N PHE A 244 2.14 10.71 -20.55
CA PHE A 244 1.13 10.49 -19.52
C PHE A 244 0.13 9.46 -20.01
N VAL A 245 -0.21 8.49 -19.18
CA VAL A 245 -1.26 7.50 -19.44
C VAL A 245 -2.12 7.29 -18.21
N GLU A 246 -3.44 7.29 -18.40
CA GLU A 246 -4.41 6.93 -17.38
C GLU A 246 -4.48 5.40 -17.22
N VAL A 247 -4.14 4.87 -16.04
CA VAL A 247 -4.12 3.41 -15.81
C VAL A 247 -5.53 2.78 -15.81
N ALA A 248 -6.59 3.58 -15.87
CA ALA A 248 -7.95 3.08 -16.13
C ALA A 248 -8.03 2.33 -17.48
N LEU A 249 -7.27 2.76 -18.49
CA LEU A 249 -7.11 2.02 -19.74
C LEU A 249 -6.58 0.59 -19.51
N GLY A 250 -5.58 0.45 -18.66
CA GLY A 250 -5.10 -0.88 -18.24
C GLY A 250 -6.15 -1.68 -17.48
N GLY A 251 -7.09 -1.00 -16.79
CA GLY A 251 -8.26 -1.62 -16.20
C GLY A 251 -9.16 -2.28 -17.24
N ASP A 252 -9.43 -1.58 -18.36
CA ASP A 252 -10.19 -2.13 -19.50
C ASP A 252 -9.47 -3.34 -20.12
N MET A 253 -8.14 -3.21 -20.34
CA MET A 253 -7.33 -4.31 -20.87
C MET A 253 -7.39 -5.55 -19.96
N THR A 254 -7.15 -5.35 -18.66
CA THR A 254 -7.20 -6.44 -17.68
C THR A 254 -8.60 -7.06 -17.61
N ALA A 255 -9.66 -6.25 -17.62
CA ALA A 255 -11.05 -6.73 -17.58
C ALA A 255 -11.41 -7.60 -18.78
N ALA A 256 -10.95 -7.23 -19.97
CA ALA A 256 -11.24 -7.97 -21.19
C ALA A 256 -10.60 -9.36 -21.19
N TYR A 257 -9.32 -9.45 -20.80
CA TYR A 257 -8.60 -10.72 -20.73
C TYR A 257 -9.01 -11.57 -19.52
N GLU A 258 -9.25 -10.95 -18.37
CA GLU A 258 -9.75 -11.67 -17.18
C GLU A 258 -11.17 -12.20 -17.40
N ALA A 259 -12.00 -11.52 -18.21
CA ALA A 259 -13.33 -12.00 -18.62
C ALA A 259 -13.24 -13.29 -19.44
N ASP A 260 -12.32 -13.36 -20.38
CA ASP A 260 -12.11 -14.55 -21.19
C ASP A 260 -11.61 -15.73 -20.32
N GLU A 261 -10.65 -15.48 -19.43
CA GLU A 261 -10.14 -16.47 -18.46
C GLU A 261 -11.25 -16.96 -17.47
N TRP A 262 -12.16 -16.07 -17.07
CA TRP A 262 -13.26 -16.43 -16.18
C TRP A 262 -14.31 -17.28 -16.90
N LEU A 263 -14.60 -16.99 -18.17
CA LEU A 263 -15.50 -17.81 -18.99
C LEU A 263 -14.97 -19.24 -19.11
N GLU A 264 -13.71 -19.40 -19.49
CA GLU A 264 -13.06 -20.72 -19.58
C GLU A 264 -13.12 -21.48 -18.25
N ALA A 265 -12.81 -20.81 -17.13
CA ALA A 265 -12.88 -21.41 -15.80
C ALA A 265 -14.30 -21.78 -15.39
N TYR A 266 -15.28 -20.95 -15.74
CA TYR A 266 -16.69 -21.23 -15.47
C TYR A 266 -17.20 -22.46 -16.22
N GLU A 267 -16.86 -22.58 -17.51
CA GLU A 267 -17.22 -23.74 -18.35
C GLU A 267 -16.54 -25.03 -17.83
N ALA A 268 -15.31 -24.93 -17.35
CA ALA A 268 -14.56 -26.03 -16.73
C ALA A 268 -15.05 -26.39 -15.30
N GLY A 269 -15.96 -25.60 -14.72
CA GLY A 269 -16.39 -25.75 -13.32
C GLY A 269 -15.31 -25.40 -12.30
N GLU A 270 -14.31 -24.63 -12.71
CA GLU A 270 -13.20 -24.21 -11.88
C GLU A 270 -13.47 -22.90 -11.15
N LYS A 271 -12.71 -22.67 -10.08
CA LYS A 271 -12.75 -21.42 -9.33
C LYS A 271 -11.48 -20.61 -9.59
N LYS A 272 -11.63 -19.30 -9.72
CA LYS A 272 -10.49 -18.37 -9.92
C LYS A 272 -10.53 -17.22 -8.91
N VAL A 273 -9.37 -16.60 -8.73
CA VAL A 273 -9.21 -15.38 -7.92
C VAL A 273 -8.51 -14.32 -8.74
N THR A 274 -8.88 -13.04 -8.54
CA THR A 274 -8.31 -11.92 -9.27
C THR A 274 -6.82 -11.73 -8.99
N SER A 275 -6.10 -11.14 -9.93
CA SER A 275 -4.64 -10.94 -9.88
C SER A 275 -4.21 -9.48 -9.77
N CYS A 276 -5.12 -8.52 -9.88
CA CYS A 276 -4.80 -7.10 -9.98
C CYS A 276 -4.29 -6.46 -8.67
N CYS A 277 -4.62 -7.04 -7.50
CA CYS A 277 -4.15 -6.55 -6.19
C CYS A 277 -2.92 -7.33 -5.71
N PRO A 278 -1.69 -6.77 -5.75
CA PRO A 278 -0.48 -7.50 -5.34
C PRO A 278 -0.46 -7.87 -3.86
N GLY A 279 -1.14 -7.11 -2.99
CA GLY A 279 -1.31 -7.50 -1.59
C GLY A 279 -2.16 -8.75 -1.41
N PHE A 280 -3.19 -8.92 -2.24
CA PHE A 280 -4.01 -10.13 -2.25
C PHE A 280 -3.27 -11.31 -2.87
N VAL A 281 -2.61 -11.11 -4.02
CA VAL A 281 -1.76 -12.14 -4.66
C VAL A 281 -0.67 -12.66 -3.70
N ASN A 282 0.00 -11.74 -2.98
CA ASN A 282 0.98 -12.13 -1.94
C ASN A 282 0.32 -12.90 -0.80
N MET A 283 -0.92 -12.60 -0.44
CA MET A 283 -1.66 -13.36 0.58
C MET A 283 -1.92 -14.78 0.10
N VAL A 284 -2.37 -14.98 -1.14
CA VAL A 284 -2.57 -16.31 -1.71
C VAL A 284 -1.25 -17.07 -1.74
N ARG A 285 -0.23 -16.53 -2.38
CA ARG A 285 1.07 -17.21 -2.58
C ARG A 285 1.77 -17.59 -1.26
N LYS A 286 1.72 -16.74 -0.22
CA LYS A 286 2.45 -16.95 1.04
C LYS A 286 1.66 -17.70 2.11
N HIS A 287 0.32 -17.58 2.10
CA HIS A 287 -0.52 -18.16 3.18
C HIS A 287 -1.47 -19.25 2.70
N TYR A 288 -1.69 -19.35 1.39
CA TYR A 288 -2.55 -20.35 0.76
C TYR A 288 -1.90 -20.86 -0.53
N PRO A 289 -0.65 -21.40 -0.47
CA PRO A 289 0.09 -21.79 -1.67
C PRO A 289 -0.63 -22.87 -2.49
N GLU A 290 -1.49 -23.66 -1.88
CA GLU A 290 -2.37 -24.63 -2.54
C GLU A 290 -3.46 -24.00 -3.43
N LEU A 291 -3.67 -22.70 -3.34
CA LEU A 291 -4.59 -21.94 -4.21
C LEU A 291 -3.84 -21.09 -5.23
N ALA A 292 -2.53 -21.23 -5.34
CA ALA A 292 -1.72 -20.37 -6.21
C ALA A 292 -2.06 -20.55 -7.70
N ASP A 293 -2.46 -21.76 -8.09
CA ASP A 293 -2.93 -22.11 -9.45
C ASP A 293 -4.29 -21.49 -9.80
N LYS A 294 -5.03 -21.04 -8.80
CA LYS A 294 -6.33 -20.36 -8.98
C LYS A 294 -6.20 -18.84 -9.21
N ILE A 295 -4.99 -18.28 -9.07
CA ILE A 295 -4.77 -16.86 -9.37
C ILE A 295 -4.90 -16.67 -10.89
N SER A 296 -5.68 -15.66 -11.31
CA SER A 296 -5.75 -15.26 -12.73
C SER A 296 -4.35 -15.00 -13.29
N THR A 297 -4.10 -15.49 -14.49
CA THR A 297 -2.82 -15.28 -15.18
C THR A 297 -2.72 -13.89 -15.78
N THR A 298 -3.84 -13.20 -15.99
CA THR A 298 -3.91 -11.84 -16.51
C THR A 298 -3.12 -10.88 -15.62
N VAL A 299 -2.31 -10.04 -16.23
CA VAL A 299 -1.51 -9.02 -15.50
C VAL A 299 -2.36 -7.87 -14.99
N SER A 300 -1.83 -7.15 -14.01
CA SER A 300 -2.53 -6.00 -13.44
C SER A 300 -2.59 -4.82 -14.42
N PRO A 301 -3.53 -3.87 -14.23
CA PRO A 301 -3.62 -2.65 -15.04
C PRO A 301 -2.31 -1.86 -15.16
N MET A 302 -1.50 -1.82 -14.10
CA MET A 302 -0.19 -1.20 -14.10
C MET A 302 0.76 -1.88 -15.10
N CYS A 303 0.83 -3.20 -15.09
CA CYS A 303 1.68 -3.96 -15.98
C CYS A 303 1.18 -3.88 -17.43
N ALA A 304 -0.15 -3.97 -17.66
CA ALA A 304 -0.73 -3.86 -18.99
C ALA A 304 -0.37 -2.54 -19.67
N VAL A 305 -0.52 -1.41 -18.99
CA VAL A 305 -0.15 -0.09 -19.51
C VAL A 305 1.36 0.01 -19.75
N SER A 306 2.19 -0.52 -18.83
CA SER A 306 3.65 -0.52 -19.02
C SER A 306 4.05 -1.29 -20.26
N ARG A 307 3.50 -2.50 -20.47
CA ARG A 307 3.76 -3.32 -21.66
C ARG A 307 3.31 -2.62 -22.95
N MET A 308 2.13 -1.99 -22.94
CA MET A 308 1.62 -1.20 -24.06
C MET A 308 2.58 -0.05 -24.43
N ILE A 309 3.10 0.68 -23.43
CA ILE A 309 4.07 1.76 -23.67
C ILE A 309 5.36 1.18 -24.25
N LYS A 310 5.92 0.13 -23.63
CA LYS A 310 7.19 -0.49 -24.02
C LYS A 310 7.10 -1.21 -25.38
N ALA A 311 5.91 -1.63 -25.81
CA ALA A 311 5.71 -2.15 -27.17
C ALA A 311 5.89 -1.07 -28.23
N LYS A 312 5.59 0.20 -27.91
CA LYS A 312 5.76 1.34 -28.83
C LYS A 312 7.12 2.01 -28.69
N ASP A 313 7.65 2.05 -27.46
CA ASP A 313 8.92 2.67 -27.09
C ASP A 313 9.66 1.73 -26.12
N PRO A 314 10.49 0.80 -26.65
CA PRO A 314 11.16 -0.22 -25.85
C PRO A 314 12.10 0.35 -24.78
N ASP A 315 12.63 1.56 -24.97
CA ASP A 315 13.54 2.24 -24.04
C ASP A 315 12.79 3.15 -23.04
N ALA A 316 11.44 3.17 -23.09
CA ALA A 316 10.63 3.96 -22.20
C ALA A 316 10.82 3.55 -20.74
N VAL A 317 10.96 4.53 -19.88
CA VAL A 317 10.91 4.37 -18.42
C VAL A 317 9.48 4.64 -17.95
N THR A 318 8.85 3.65 -17.35
CA THR A 318 7.46 3.70 -16.92
C THR A 318 7.35 3.85 -15.41
N VAL A 319 6.64 4.88 -14.95
CA VAL A 319 6.50 5.23 -13.54
C VAL A 319 5.02 5.18 -13.14
N PHE A 320 4.66 4.20 -12.32
CA PHE A 320 3.31 4.12 -11.78
C PHE A 320 3.13 5.06 -10.60
N ILE A 321 2.05 5.82 -10.58
CA ILE A 321 1.69 6.79 -9.53
C ILE A 321 0.35 6.38 -8.91
N GLY A 322 0.36 6.04 -7.61
CA GLY A 322 -0.87 5.58 -6.95
C GLY A 322 -0.75 5.42 -5.43
N PRO A 323 -1.82 5.01 -4.73
CA PRO A 323 -1.83 4.92 -3.27
C PRO A 323 -1.22 3.61 -2.72
N CYS A 324 -0.68 2.74 -3.55
CA CYS A 324 -0.38 1.36 -3.19
C CYS A 324 1.12 1.11 -2.95
N VAL A 325 1.48 0.67 -1.73
CA VAL A 325 2.85 0.25 -1.39
C VAL A 325 3.18 -1.14 -1.97
N ALA A 326 2.19 -2.05 -2.04
CA ALA A 326 2.41 -3.40 -2.55
C ALA A 326 2.80 -3.41 -4.05
N LYS A 327 2.40 -2.39 -4.83
CA LYS A 327 2.83 -2.20 -6.22
C LYS A 327 4.36 -2.09 -6.36
N LYS A 328 5.05 -1.53 -5.35
CA LYS A 328 6.52 -1.52 -5.32
C LYS A 328 7.15 -2.92 -5.31
N SER A 329 6.42 -3.93 -4.84
CA SER A 329 6.88 -5.32 -4.88
C SER A 329 6.50 -6.03 -6.17
N GLU A 330 5.44 -5.60 -6.82
CA GLU A 330 5.00 -6.20 -8.08
C GLU A 330 5.97 -5.93 -9.22
N VAL A 331 6.63 -4.77 -9.24
CA VAL A 331 7.65 -4.44 -10.24
C VAL A 331 8.90 -5.33 -10.14
N HIS A 332 9.12 -5.97 -9.00
CA HIS A 332 10.21 -6.93 -8.80
C HIS A 332 9.76 -8.39 -8.91
N ASP A 333 8.51 -8.65 -9.29
CA ASP A 333 8.02 -10.03 -9.50
C ASP A 333 8.61 -10.59 -10.81
N GLN A 334 9.55 -11.51 -10.68
CA GLN A 334 10.24 -12.13 -11.82
C GLN A 334 9.30 -12.88 -12.79
N LYS A 335 8.07 -13.19 -12.36
CA LYS A 335 7.05 -13.81 -13.21
C LYS A 335 6.30 -12.80 -14.10
N ILE A 336 6.57 -11.51 -13.92
CA ILE A 336 5.88 -10.43 -14.63
C ILE A 336 6.92 -9.57 -15.34
N GLU A 337 7.30 -9.98 -16.55
CA GLU A 337 8.18 -9.18 -17.41
C GLU A 337 7.43 -7.98 -18.01
N GLY A 338 8.16 -6.91 -18.33
CA GLY A 338 7.60 -5.69 -18.92
C GLY A 338 6.74 -4.87 -17.99
N ASN A 339 6.81 -5.11 -16.67
CA ASN A 339 6.13 -4.32 -15.67
C ASN A 339 6.67 -2.88 -15.59
N ALA A 340 6.02 -2.01 -14.81
CA ALA A 340 6.52 -0.67 -14.53
C ALA A 340 7.95 -0.72 -13.97
N ASP A 341 8.77 0.27 -14.31
CA ASP A 341 10.14 0.37 -13.80
C ASP A 341 10.14 0.89 -12.36
N TYR A 342 9.30 1.88 -12.08
CA TYR A 342 9.21 2.51 -10.78
C TYR A 342 7.76 2.70 -10.32
N VAL A 343 7.59 2.77 -8.99
CA VAL A 343 6.30 3.06 -8.35
C VAL A 343 6.47 4.21 -7.37
N LEU A 344 5.74 5.28 -7.57
CA LEU A 344 5.63 6.41 -6.64
C LEU A 344 4.28 6.40 -5.94
N THR A 345 4.30 6.53 -4.62
CA THR A 345 3.09 6.79 -3.83
C THR A 345 2.65 8.25 -3.96
N PHE A 346 1.39 8.55 -3.61
CA PHE A 346 0.91 9.95 -3.65
C PHE A 346 1.73 10.89 -2.77
N SER A 347 2.29 10.42 -1.64
CA SER A 347 3.17 11.23 -0.80
C SER A 347 4.49 11.54 -1.51
N GLU A 348 5.02 10.61 -2.28
CA GLU A 348 6.29 10.73 -3.01
C GLU A 348 6.15 11.67 -4.21
N ILE A 349 5.13 11.48 -5.06
CA ILE A 349 4.93 12.38 -6.20
C ILE A 349 4.59 13.81 -5.76
N ARG A 350 3.90 14.01 -4.64
CA ARG A 350 3.67 15.35 -4.09
C ARG A 350 4.97 16.04 -3.67
N ALA A 351 5.92 15.29 -3.12
CA ALA A 351 7.23 15.84 -2.78
C ALA A 351 7.99 16.26 -4.04
N ILE A 352 7.96 15.45 -5.09
CA ILE A 352 8.55 15.76 -6.40
C ILE A 352 7.91 17.01 -7.01
N MET A 353 6.56 17.06 -7.09
CA MET A 353 5.83 18.24 -7.60
C MET A 353 6.20 19.50 -6.82
N LYS A 354 6.19 19.43 -5.48
CA LYS A 354 6.52 20.58 -4.63
C LYS A 354 7.96 21.03 -4.78
N ALA A 355 8.91 20.11 -4.98
CA ALA A 355 10.31 20.44 -5.25
C ALA A 355 10.50 21.21 -6.54
N LYS A 356 9.66 20.94 -7.56
CA LYS A 356 9.59 21.68 -8.83
C LYS A 356 8.69 22.92 -8.82
N GLY A 357 8.01 23.23 -7.69
CA GLY A 357 7.04 24.30 -7.63
C GLY A 357 5.74 24.03 -8.39
N VAL A 358 5.46 22.78 -8.73
CA VAL A 358 4.26 22.35 -9.46
C VAL A 358 3.14 22.04 -8.47
N GLN A 359 1.92 22.45 -8.78
CA GLN A 359 0.70 22.13 -8.04
C GLN A 359 -0.35 21.54 -8.97
N LEU A 360 -1.22 20.70 -8.41
CA LEU A 360 -2.41 20.23 -9.13
C LEU A 360 -3.44 21.34 -9.13
N GLU A 361 -3.81 21.81 -10.32
CA GLU A 361 -4.81 22.84 -10.51
C GLU A 361 -6.14 22.23 -10.94
N ALA A 362 -7.23 22.82 -10.50
CA ALA A 362 -8.56 22.41 -10.93
C ALA A 362 -8.71 22.60 -12.45
N ASP A 363 -9.27 21.60 -13.11
CA ASP A 363 -9.46 21.60 -14.56
C ASP A 363 -10.76 20.88 -14.90
N ASP A 364 -11.66 21.59 -15.55
CA ASP A 364 -12.97 21.06 -15.95
C ASP A 364 -12.93 20.37 -17.34
N THR A 365 -11.77 20.39 -18.02
CA THR A 365 -11.65 19.70 -19.31
C THR A 365 -11.58 18.20 -19.11
N SER A 366 -12.36 17.46 -19.88
CA SER A 366 -12.38 16.01 -19.83
C SER A 366 -11.11 15.44 -20.49
N TYR A 367 -10.42 14.58 -19.75
CA TYR A 367 -9.39 13.70 -20.29
C TYR A 367 -9.70 12.30 -19.81
N GLN A 368 -9.87 11.39 -20.75
CA GLN A 368 -10.25 10.02 -20.45
C GLN A 368 -9.63 9.08 -21.48
N GLU A 369 -8.90 8.08 -21.00
CA GLU A 369 -8.36 6.98 -21.82
C GLU A 369 -9.07 5.66 -21.53
N GLY A 370 -9.35 5.36 -20.25
CA GLY A 370 -10.12 4.18 -19.86
C GLY A 370 -11.63 4.43 -19.81
N SER A 371 -12.42 3.36 -19.88
CA SER A 371 -13.87 3.40 -19.67
C SER A 371 -14.21 3.75 -18.20
N VAL A 372 -15.48 4.06 -17.93
CA VAL A 372 -15.97 4.22 -16.56
C VAL A 372 -15.75 2.95 -15.72
N PHE A 373 -15.76 1.77 -16.33
CA PHE A 373 -15.48 0.51 -15.68
C PHE A 373 -14.00 0.38 -15.34
N GLY A 374 -13.08 0.73 -16.25
CA GLY A 374 -11.65 0.81 -15.98
C GLY A 374 -11.32 1.81 -14.87
N LYS A 375 -11.97 2.96 -14.84
CA LYS A 375 -11.88 3.92 -13.73
C LYS A 375 -12.35 3.32 -12.40
N ARG A 376 -13.43 2.54 -12.38
CA ARG A 376 -13.99 1.88 -11.20
C ARG A 376 -13.14 0.73 -10.66
N PHE A 377 -12.11 0.24 -11.38
CA PHE A 377 -11.15 -0.75 -10.87
C PHE A 377 -10.52 -0.35 -9.52
N ALA A 378 -10.44 0.92 -9.23
CA ALA A 378 -9.94 1.41 -7.94
C ALA A 378 -10.88 1.12 -6.74
N ASN A 379 -12.12 0.78 -6.98
CA ASN A 379 -13.13 0.51 -5.95
C ASN A 379 -13.23 -1.00 -5.69
N SER A 380 -13.59 -1.39 -4.48
CA SER A 380 -13.97 -2.78 -4.19
C SER A 380 -15.26 -3.12 -4.95
N GLY A 381 -15.28 -4.24 -5.66
CA GLY A 381 -16.34 -4.65 -6.57
C GLY A 381 -16.19 -4.08 -7.99
N GLY A 382 -15.22 -3.21 -8.23
CA GLY A 382 -15.00 -2.57 -9.52
C GLY A 382 -14.41 -3.50 -10.58
N VAL A 383 -13.52 -4.40 -10.17
CA VAL A 383 -12.96 -5.43 -11.06
C VAL A 383 -14.06 -6.36 -11.54
N THR A 384 -14.86 -6.87 -10.60
CA THR A 384 -16.04 -7.71 -10.93
C THR A 384 -16.98 -7.03 -11.92
N ALA A 385 -17.29 -5.75 -11.67
CA ALA A 385 -18.22 -5.01 -12.55
C ALA A 385 -17.65 -4.88 -13.98
N ALA A 386 -16.36 -4.61 -14.11
CA ALA A 386 -15.71 -4.46 -15.40
C ALA A 386 -15.59 -5.82 -16.15
N VAL A 387 -15.23 -6.88 -15.44
CA VAL A 387 -15.15 -8.24 -16.03
C VAL A 387 -16.52 -8.70 -16.54
N ILE A 388 -17.59 -8.56 -15.73
CA ILE A 388 -18.94 -8.92 -16.13
C ILE A 388 -19.43 -8.08 -17.32
N GLU A 389 -19.13 -6.77 -17.32
CA GLU A 389 -19.48 -5.92 -18.45
C GLU A 389 -18.76 -6.34 -19.73
N SER A 390 -17.47 -6.65 -19.64
CA SER A 390 -16.70 -7.14 -20.79
C SER A 390 -17.23 -8.47 -21.33
N MET A 391 -17.76 -9.38 -20.49
CA MET A 391 -18.46 -10.59 -20.92
C MET A 391 -19.74 -10.25 -21.71
N LYS A 392 -20.56 -9.34 -21.19
CA LYS A 392 -21.78 -8.89 -21.86
C LYS A 392 -21.50 -8.23 -23.22
N GLU A 393 -20.46 -7.41 -23.31
CA GLU A 393 -20.02 -6.82 -24.58
C GLU A 393 -19.63 -7.88 -25.62
N LYS A 394 -19.16 -9.04 -25.19
CA LYS A 394 -18.86 -10.21 -26.03
C LYS A 394 -20.13 -11.00 -26.42
N GLY A 395 -21.26 -10.71 -25.75
CA GLY A 395 -22.51 -11.44 -25.94
C GLY A 395 -22.69 -12.65 -25.01
N GLU A 396 -21.82 -12.77 -24.00
CA GLU A 396 -21.85 -13.85 -23.02
C GLU A 396 -22.59 -13.38 -21.75
N ASP A 397 -23.76 -13.96 -21.51
CA ASP A 397 -24.57 -13.69 -20.30
C ASP A 397 -24.47 -14.89 -19.33
N VAL A 398 -23.45 -14.87 -18.50
CA VAL A 398 -23.12 -15.95 -17.56
C VAL A 398 -23.42 -15.49 -16.13
N ASP A 399 -24.12 -16.33 -15.34
CA ASP A 399 -24.39 -16.08 -13.93
C ASP A 399 -23.12 -16.31 -13.07
N CYS A 400 -22.15 -15.42 -13.22
CA CYS A 400 -20.93 -15.42 -12.42
C CYS A 400 -21.21 -14.99 -10.98
N LYS A 401 -21.14 -15.94 -10.04
CA LYS A 401 -21.23 -15.64 -8.61
C LYS A 401 -19.86 -15.25 -8.08
N VAL A 402 -19.73 -14.01 -7.63
CA VAL A 402 -18.44 -13.45 -7.20
C VAL A 402 -18.47 -13.04 -5.73
N CYS A 403 -17.52 -13.57 -4.96
CA CYS A 403 -17.22 -13.11 -3.61
C CYS A 403 -16.35 -11.85 -3.67
N LYS A 404 -16.92 -10.69 -3.36
CA LYS A 404 -16.23 -9.40 -3.34
C LYS A 404 -15.60 -9.20 -1.96
N ALA A 405 -14.34 -9.62 -1.78
CA ALA A 405 -13.62 -9.54 -0.51
C ALA A 405 -12.96 -8.16 -0.33
N ASN A 406 -13.56 -7.33 0.52
CA ASN A 406 -13.20 -5.94 0.77
C ASN A 406 -12.33 -5.82 2.03
N GLY A 407 -11.03 -5.70 1.84
CA GLY A 407 -10.05 -5.68 2.92
C GLY A 407 -9.45 -7.06 3.25
N ALA A 408 -8.25 -7.05 3.83
CA ALA A 408 -7.47 -8.26 4.06
C ALA A 408 -8.17 -9.30 4.97
N ALA A 409 -9.06 -8.89 5.87
CA ALA A 409 -9.80 -9.79 6.74
C ALA A 409 -10.83 -10.61 5.95
N GLU A 410 -11.57 -9.96 5.05
CA GLU A 410 -12.54 -10.63 4.17
C GLU A 410 -11.82 -11.50 3.13
N CYS A 411 -10.70 -11.04 2.55
CA CYS A 411 -9.85 -11.84 1.69
C CYS A 411 -9.44 -13.15 2.37
N LYS A 412 -8.95 -13.06 3.61
CA LYS A 412 -8.57 -14.24 4.41
C LYS A 412 -9.74 -15.19 4.62
N LYS A 413 -10.93 -14.66 4.94
CA LYS A 413 -12.15 -15.48 5.14
C LYS A 413 -12.55 -16.18 3.84
N ALA A 414 -12.57 -15.48 2.72
CA ALA A 414 -12.94 -16.03 1.41
C ALA A 414 -11.95 -17.15 1.00
N LEU A 415 -10.64 -16.92 1.15
CA LEU A 415 -9.61 -17.92 0.85
C LEU A 415 -9.72 -19.18 1.74
N LEU A 416 -10.04 -19.01 3.04
CA LEU A 416 -10.29 -20.14 3.94
C LEU A 416 -11.50 -20.96 3.50
N LEU A 417 -12.59 -20.31 3.08
CA LEU A 417 -13.78 -21.01 2.58
C LEU A 417 -13.48 -21.74 1.27
N MET A 418 -12.73 -21.09 0.36
CA MET A 418 -12.31 -21.70 -0.91
C MET A 418 -11.43 -22.94 -0.68
N LYS A 419 -10.41 -22.83 0.20
CA LYS A 419 -9.55 -23.97 0.60
C LYS A 419 -10.35 -25.13 1.20
N ALA A 420 -11.37 -24.82 2.00
CA ALA A 420 -12.25 -25.82 2.60
C ALA A 420 -13.31 -26.39 1.63
N GLY A 421 -13.34 -25.97 0.38
CA GLY A 421 -14.38 -26.35 -0.59
C GLY A 421 -15.79 -25.84 -0.25
N LYS A 422 -15.90 -24.84 0.62
CA LYS A 422 -17.17 -24.33 1.16
C LYS A 422 -17.56 -22.94 0.60
N LEU A 423 -16.78 -22.41 -0.32
CA LEU A 423 -17.11 -21.14 -0.98
C LEU A 423 -18.21 -21.43 -2.01
N PRO A 424 -19.41 -20.81 -1.90
CA PRO A 424 -20.49 -21.01 -2.87
C PRO A 424 -20.25 -20.29 -4.20
N GLU A 425 -19.47 -19.21 -4.19
CA GLU A 425 -19.15 -18.40 -5.35
C GLU A 425 -18.11 -19.08 -6.25
N ASN A 426 -18.12 -18.73 -7.55
CA ASN A 426 -17.18 -19.23 -8.55
C ASN A 426 -15.85 -18.49 -8.49
N PHE A 427 -15.89 -17.19 -8.19
CA PHE A 427 -14.76 -16.28 -8.27
C PHE A 427 -14.59 -15.48 -6.97
N ILE A 428 -13.35 -15.07 -6.68
CA ILE A 428 -13.04 -14.13 -5.60
C ILE A 428 -12.40 -12.87 -6.20
N GLU A 429 -13.05 -11.72 -6.04
CA GLU A 429 -12.37 -10.44 -6.16
C GLU A 429 -11.73 -10.09 -4.83
N GLY A 430 -10.38 -10.09 -4.77
CA GLY A 430 -9.64 -9.81 -3.54
C GLY A 430 -9.00 -8.43 -3.53
N MET A 431 -9.46 -7.54 -2.64
CA MET A 431 -8.86 -6.24 -2.38
C MET A 431 -8.29 -6.19 -0.96
N ALA A 432 -6.95 -6.13 -0.81
CA ALA A 432 -6.30 -6.11 0.50
C ALA A 432 -6.61 -4.84 1.33
N CYS A 433 -7.01 -3.76 0.69
CA CYS A 433 -7.42 -2.50 1.32
C CYS A 433 -8.94 -2.40 1.39
N GLU A 434 -9.46 -1.90 2.51
CA GLU A 434 -10.88 -1.58 2.67
C GLU A 434 -11.27 -0.41 1.75
N GLY A 435 -12.34 -0.56 0.99
CA GLY A 435 -12.74 0.41 -0.05
C GLY A 435 -12.00 0.24 -1.39
N GLY A 436 -11.13 -0.75 -1.51
CA GLY A 436 -10.26 -0.95 -2.68
C GLY A 436 -9.03 -0.05 -2.66
N CYS A 437 -8.48 0.28 -3.84
CA CYS A 437 -7.29 1.13 -3.96
C CYS A 437 -7.51 2.55 -3.42
N VAL A 438 -8.73 3.05 -3.44
CA VAL A 438 -9.10 4.36 -2.90
C VAL A 438 -8.77 4.47 -1.40
N GLY A 439 -8.91 3.36 -0.64
CA GLY A 439 -8.51 3.25 0.76
C GLY A 439 -7.06 2.76 0.97
N GLY A 440 -6.20 2.89 -0.02
CA GLY A 440 -4.80 2.45 0.03
C GLY A 440 -3.95 3.17 1.08
N PRO A 441 -2.80 2.60 1.46
CA PRO A 441 -1.99 3.09 2.60
C PRO A 441 -1.34 4.46 2.35
N SER A 442 -1.33 4.96 1.13
CA SER A 442 -0.84 6.29 0.78
C SER A 442 -1.93 7.21 0.22
N SER A 443 -3.19 6.91 0.49
CA SER A 443 -4.31 7.80 0.17
C SER A 443 -4.13 9.15 0.87
N TYR A 444 -4.46 10.23 0.14
CA TYR A 444 -4.23 11.60 0.62
C TYR A 444 -5.39 12.11 1.45
N ASN A 445 -6.60 11.82 1.02
CA ASN A 445 -7.82 12.27 1.68
C ASN A 445 -8.55 11.10 2.34
N ASP A 446 -9.53 11.39 3.20
CA ASP A 446 -10.36 10.35 3.79
C ASP A 446 -11.27 9.67 2.75
N MET A 447 -11.68 8.45 3.05
CA MET A 447 -12.45 7.62 2.13
C MET A 447 -13.84 8.22 1.79
N VAL A 448 -14.48 8.92 2.73
CA VAL A 448 -15.83 9.47 2.54
C VAL A 448 -15.76 10.67 1.58
N THR A 449 -14.85 11.59 1.86
CA THR A 449 -14.59 12.77 1.02
C THR A 449 -14.11 12.36 -0.37
N THR A 450 -13.16 11.43 -0.45
CA THR A 450 -12.66 10.91 -1.73
C THR A 450 -13.76 10.27 -2.55
N LYS A 451 -14.60 9.44 -1.93
CA LYS A 451 -15.72 8.80 -2.62
C LYS A 451 -16.68 9.82 -3.20
N LYS A 452 -17.05 10.84 -2.42
CA LYS A 452 -17.96 11.91 -2.88
C LYS A 452 -17.42 12.63 -4.13
N PHE A 453 -16.15 13.05 -4.10
CA PHE A 453 -15.53 13.75 -5.24
C PHE A 453 -15.36 12.83 -6.44
N ARG A 454 -15.01 11.58 -6.18
CA ARG A 454 -14.83 10.58 -7.21
C ARG A 454 -16.13 10.19 -7.90
N ASP A 455 -17.24 10.01 -7.16
CA ASP A 455 -18.54 9.68 -7.73
C ASP A 455 -19.00 10.78 -8.69
N ASP A 456 -18.73 12.06 -8.36
CA ASP A 456 -18.99 13.20 -9.24
C ASP A 456 -18.14 13.14 -10.52
N LEU A 457 -16.81 12.90 -10.40
CA LEU A 457 -15.93 12.78 -11.56
C LEU A 457 -16.30 11.59 -12.45
N LEU A 458 -16.66 10.45 -11.86
CA LEU A 458 -17.08 9.26 -12.59
C LEU A 458 -18.41 9.47 -13.34
N SER A 459 -19.29 10.32 -12.82
CA SER A 459 -20.57 10.64 -13.49
C SER A 459 -20.38 11.46 -14.77
N ARG A 460 -19.21 12.08 -14.94
CA ARG A 460 -18.83 12.86 -16.12
C ARG A 460 -18.09 12.02 -17.18
N ALA A 461 -17.79 10.75 -16.88
CA ALA A 461 -17.15 9.85 -17.83
C ALA A 461 -18.08 9.57 -19.02
N ASP A 462 -17.50 9.42 -20.21
CA ASP A 462 -18.24 9.01 -21.39
C ASP A 462 -18.68 7.52 -21.31
N ASP A 463 -19.49 7.11 -22.25
CA ASP A 463 -20.12 5.79 -22.33
C ASP A 463 -19.34 4.78 -23.18
N ARG A 464 -18.01 5.03 -23.38
CA ARG A 464 -17.16 4.10 -24.15
C ARG A 464 -17.17 2.71 -23.54
N LYS A 465 -17.28 1.71 -24.41
CA LYS A 465 -17.25 0.30 -24.05
C LYS A 465 -15.82 -0.18 -23.85
N ILE A 466 -15.65 -1.20 -23.01
CA ILE A 466 -14.34 -1.77 -22.66
C ILE A 466 -13.65 -2.32 -23.92
N ARG A 467 -14.31 -3.23 -24.64
CA ARG A 467 -13.71 -3.93 -25.78
C ARG A 467 -13.49 -3.01 -26.99
N ASP A 468 -14.43 -2.11 -27.27
CA ASP A 468 -14.27 -1.12 -28.34
C ASP A 468 -13.11 -0.14 -28.03
N ASN A 469 -12.94 0.22 -26.74
CA ASN A 469 -11.86 1.10 -26.32
C ASN A 469 -10.49 0.45 -26.54
N ILE A 470 -10.30 -0.80 -26.08
CA ILE A 470 -9.00 -1.47 -26.20
C ILE A 470 -8.64 -1.85 -27.64
N ALA A 471 -9.60 -2.00 -28.55
CA ALA A 471 -9.35 -2.31 -29.94
C ALA A 471 -8.43 -1.30 -30.66
N ASN A 472 -8.38 -0.07 -30.12
CA ASN A 472 -7.51 1.00 -30.65
C ASN A 472 -6.03 0.89 -30.23
N TYR A 473 -5.67 -0.08 -29.37
CA TYR A 473 -4.36 -0.11 -28.70
C TYR A 473 -3.46 -1.28 -29.12
N HIS A 474 -3.79 -1.98 -30.24
CA HIS A 474 -2.93 -3.04 -30.78
C HIS A 474 -2.54 -4.11 -29.77
N MET A 475 -3.57 -4.68 -29.10
CA MET A 475 -3.39 -5.65 -28.01
C MET A 475 -2.55 -6.88 -28.38
N GLU A 476 -2.41 -7.17 -29.68
CA GLU A 476 -1.60 -8.26 -30.23
C GLU A 476 -0.09 -8.01 -30.14
N THR A 477 0.34 -6.78 -29.84
CA THR A 477 1.76 -6.41 -29.80
C THR A 477 2.47 -6.69 -28.49
N PHE A 478 1.72 -7.06 -27.44
CA PHE A 478 2.27 -7.38 -26.12
C PHE A 478 1.43 -8.43 -25.38
N GLU A 479 2.09 -9.19 -24.51
CA GLU A 479 1.49 -10.28 -23.76
C GLU A 479 0.66 -9.75 -22.57
N MET A 480 -0.55 -10.26 -22.37
CA MET A 480 -1.42 -9.88 -21.25
C MET A 480 -1.39 -10.87 -20.07
N HIS A 481 -0.71 -11.99 -20.22
CA HIS A 481 -0.58 -12.99 -19.18
C HIS A 481 0.80 -12.95 -18.52
N ARG A 482 0.89 -13.42 -17.30
CA ARG A 482 2.16 -13.66 -16.59
C ARG A 482 2.72 -15.01 -17.03
N LYS A 483 4.04 -15.19 -16.93
CA LYS A 483 4.65 -16.49 -17.22
C LYS A 483 4.08 -17.54 -16.27
N GLU A 484 3.70 -18.67 -16.82
CA GLU A 484 3.34 -19.85 -16.06
C GLU A 484 4.49 -20.32 -15.16
N GLN A 485 4.15 -21.05 -14.11
CA GLN A 485 5.11 -21.51 -13.11
C GLN A 485 5.96 -22.68 -13.62
#